data_a6d6ac9d24b144c1e3402453999a5805
#
_entry.id   a6d6ac9d24b144c1e3402453999a5805
#
_cell.length_a   1.000
_cell.length_b   1.000
_cell.length_c   1.000
_cell.angle_alpha   90.00
_cell.angle_beta   90.00
_cell.angle_gamma   90.00
#
_symmetry.space_group_name_H-M   'P 1'
#
loop_
_entity.id
_entity.type
_entity.pdbx_description
1 polymer ?
#
loop_
_entity_poly.entity_id
_entity_poly.type
_entity_poly.pdbx_seq_one_letter_code
_entity_poly.pdbx_strand_id
1 'polypeptide(L)'
;MSCIEQKSTPAAQSTETQSDYNAFEAMQPRFPEKTPVDRRNGRNVKTNDIPPQGVYLPNNNILAPHMKSPEYVQLSTAAAITLGIMSGRMHGCECTRCLNLLLTYPEGCRANCAYCGLARHREADRDYADRNFIRVDWPAVPMSEIIDIVAQDSENSPFHRMCISMITHPRSEDDTFTVLKQWTDRIDPDAIPVSILSNPTTMTREDVQKTRDLGADIFTVALDAATPDVFDRTRGKGVQSPHKWSKYWEILEDAKDIFGPQKFGAHIIVGMGETEYEVLNLVQELVDLGGHSHLFCFFPEQGSLMDHLPATPRDQWRRVQLARYLIDYRGVRVDQMTFDDLGRVKSYGIPESELSMIIDEGIAFRTSGCPGKFQDDISACDRPYGDSPPSDIASYPFQPKKKDLKKIRKQLDIPVRVE
;
A
#
# COMPACT_ATOMS: atom_id res chain seq x y z
N MET A 1 -36.68 -50.30 1.93
CA MET A 1 -35.76 -51.17 2.67
C MET A 1 -34.37 -50.89 2.11
N SER A 2 -33.41 -50.34 2.80
CA SER A 2 -32.96 -50.20 4.14
C SER A 2 -32.15 -48.93 4.25
N CYS A 3 -32.37 -48.10 5.29
CA CYS A 3 -31.54 -46.98 5.69
C CYS A 3 -30.23 -47.47 6.30
N ILE A 4 -29.12 -46.80 5.99
CA ILE A 4 -27.89 -46.87 6.78
C ILE A 4 -27.62 -45.49 7.33
N GLU A 5 -27.71 -45.37 8.65
CA GLU A 5 -27.32 -44.20 9.45
C GLU A 5 -25.81 -44.01 9.42
N GLN A 6 -25.35 -42.77 9.09
CA GLN A 6 -23.98 -42.35 9.37
C GLN A 6 -23.95 -41.60 10.69
N LYS A 7 -23.23 -42.17 11.65
CA LYS A 7 -22.94 -41.58 12.95
C LYS A 7 -21.95 -40.40 12.79
N SER A 8 -22.37 -39.22 13.25
CA SER A 8 -21.51 -38.06 13.43
C SER A 8 -20.57 -38.26 14.61
N THR A 9 -19.27 -38.07 14.38
CA THR A 9 -18.24 -37.96 15.40
C THR A 9 -18.22 -36.52 15.94
N PRO A 10 -18.13 -36.29 17.25
CA PRO A 10 -18.07 -34.93 17.78
C PRO A 10 -16.72 -34.29 17.54
N ALA A 11 -16.72 -33.03 17.12
CA ALA A 11 -15.54 -32.17 17.01
C ALA A 11 -14.93 -31.94 18.40
N ALA A 12 -13.62 -32.12 18.50
CA ALA A 12 -12.84 -31.80 19.67
C ALA A 12 -12.85 -30.29 19.88
N GLN A 13 -13.40 -29.81 20.97
CA GLN A 13 -13.27 -28.45 21.46
C GLN A 13 -11.85 -28.29 22.02
N SER A 14 -11.04 -27.44 21.40
CA SER A 14 -9.77 -26.96 21.99
C SER A 14 -10.12 -25.98 23.13
N THR A 15 -9.76 -26.34 24.34
CA THR A 15 -9.80 -25.44 25.49
C THR A 15 -8.60 -24.53 25.46
N GLU A 16 -8.72 -23.37 24.84
CA GLU A 16 -7.81 -22.25 25.07
C GLU A 16 -8.00 -21.78 26.52
N THR A 17 -6.89 -21.66 27.25
CA THR A 17 -6.96 -21.23 28.65
C THR A 17 -6.95 -19.70 28.73
N GLN A 18 -7.66 -19.15 29.70
CA GLN A 18 -7.75 -17.71 30.00
C GLN A 18 -6.38 -17.06 30.22
N SER A 19 -5.33 -17.88 30.49
CA SER A 19 -3.93 -17.45 30.64
C SER A 19 -3.30 -17.00 29.33
N ASP A 20 -3.63 -17.65 28.20
CA ASP A 20 -3.02 -17.34 26.90
C ASP A 20 -3.63 -16.06 26.29
N TYR A 21 -4.89 -15.80 26.61
CA TYR A 21 -5.58 -14.54 26.25
C TYR A 21 -4.94 -13.32 26.94
N ASN A 22 -4.60 -13.44 28.22
CA ASN A 22 -4.00 -12.36 29.00
C ASN A 22 -2.55 -12.04 28.58
N ALA A 23 -1.79 -13.04 28.11
CA ALA A 23 -0.44 -12.82 27.58
C ALA A 23 -0.45 -12.08 26.22
N PHE A 24 -1.43 -12.38 25.38
CA PHE A 24 -1.61 -11.72 24.09
C PHE A 24 -2.09 -10.26 24.24
N GLU A 25 -3.00 -9.98 25.17
CA GLU A 25 -3.44 -8.60 25.48
C GLU A 25 -2.30 -7.71 26.03
N ALA A 26 -1.35 -8.30 26.77
CA ALA A 26 -0.20 -7.55 27.31
C ALA A 26 0.83 -7.14 26.23
N MET A 27 0.87 -7.81 25.09
CA MET A 27 1.76 -7.52 23.97
C MET A 27 1.14 -6.54 22.92
N GLN A 28 -0.13 -6.21 23.04
CA GLN A 28 -0.78 -5.30 22.10
C GLN A 28 -0.46 -3.84 22.43
N PRO A 29 -0.09 -3.01 21.45
CA PRO A 29 0.12 -1.59 21.67
C PRO A 29 -1.21 -0.95 22.09
N ARG A 30 -1.33 -0.63 23.38
CA ARG A 30 -2.42 0.22 23.88
C ARG A 30 -2.11 1.64 23.46
N PHE A 31 -2.94 2.24 22.65
CA PHE A 31 -2.83 3.67 22.34
C PHE A 31 -3.05 4.46 23.64
N PRO A 32 -2.04 5.20 24.14
CA PRO A 32 -2.23 6.01 25.33
C PRO A 32 -3.31 7.05 25.08
N GLU A 33 -4.23 7.25 26.04
CA GLU A 33 -5.07 8.43 26.06
C GLU A 33 -4.16 9.66 26.08
N LYS A 34 -4.13 10.41 24.97
CA LYS A 34 -3.35 11.64 24.88
C LYS A 34 -3.92 12.67 25.84
N THR A 35 -3.23 12.95 26.92
CA THR A 35 -3.49 14.13 27.74
C THR A 35 -3.27 15.38 26.87
N PRO A 36 -4.16 16.39 26.95
CA PRO A 36 -3.99 17.62 26.17
C PRO A 36 -2.67 18.28 26.54
N VAL A 37 -1.75 18.38 25.56
CA VAL A 37 -0.47 19.07 25.75
C VAL A 37 -0.72 20.57 25.65
N ASP A 38 -0.27 21.31 26.67
CA ASP A 38 -0.30 22.77 26.70
C ASP A 38 0.54 23.34 25.54
N ARG A 39 -0.12 23.99 24.58
CA ARG A 39 0.44 24.51 23.33
C ARG A 39 1.45 25.67 23.52
N ARG A 40 1.86 25.99 24.75
CA ARG A 40 2.71 27.17 25.07
C ARG A 40 4.20 26.89 25.19
N ASN A 41 4.65 25.62 25.12
CA ASN A 41 6.08 25.30 25.18
C ASN A 41 6.52 24.66 23.85
N GLY A 42 6.91 25.53 22.90
CA GLY A 42 7.56 25.09 21.66
C GLY A 42 8.82 24.29 21.96
N ARG A 43 8.84 23.01 21.68
CA ARG A 43 10.08 22.25 21.63
C ARG A 43 10.81 22.61 20.35
N ASN A 44 11.95 23.27 20.50
CA ASN A 44 12.92 23.41 19.41
C ASN A 44 13.31 22.01 18.92
N VAL A 45 12.79 21.60 17.76
CA VAL A 45 13.28 20.45 17.01
C VAL A 45 14.71 20.80 16.59
N LYS A 46 15.69 20.04 17.06
CA LYS A 46 17.07 20.21 16.63
C LYS A 46 17.14 19.91 15.13
N THR A 47 17.63 20.87 14.36
CA THR A 47 17.73 20.85 12.89
C THR A 47 18.57 19.69 12.32
N ASN A 48 19.13 18.82 13.17
CA ASN A 48 19.98 17.71 12.76
C ASN A 48 19.23 16.38 12.49
N ASP A 49 17.91 16.29 12.81
CA ASP A 49 17.10 15.10 12.59
C ASP A 49 16.23 15.19 11.31
N ILE A 50 16.39 16.26 10.54
CA ILE A 50 15.76 16.40 9.23
C ILE A 50 16.65 15.67 8.22
N PRO A 51 16.14 14.67 7.46
CA PRO A 51 16.93 14.07 6.40
C PRO A 51 17.37 15.15 5.41
N PRO A 52 18.57 15.03 4.79
CA PRO A 52 19.13 16.07 3.94
C PRO A 52 18.08 16.46 2.88
N GLN A 53 17.69 17.71 2.92
CA GLN A 53 16.74 18.31 1.99
C GLN A 53 17.34 18.27 0.58
N GLY A 54 16.91 17.30 -0.19
CA GLY A 54 17.28 17.20 -1.59
C GLY A 54 16.06 17.48 -2.46
N VAL A 55 15.48 18.62 -2.41
CA VAL A 55 14.81 19.37 -3.49
C VAL A 55 14.19 20.63 -2.92
N TYR A 56 14.65 21.77 -3.37
CA TYR A 56 14.05 23.06 -3.08
C TYR A 56 12.81 23.20 -3.97
N LEU A 57 11.62 23.10 -3.38
CA LEU A 57 10.42 23.64 -4.00
C LEU A 57 10.32 25.12 -3.65
N PRO A 58 9.89 25.99 -4.59
CA PRO A 58 9.63 27.37 -4.22
C PRO A 58 8.58 27.42 -3.10
N ASN A 59 8.85 28.23 -2.10
CA ASN A 59 8.07 28.44 -0.87
C ASN A 59 6.62 28.86 -1.15
N ASN A 60 5.67 27.98 -1.44
CA ASN A 60 4.24 28.30 -1.46
C ASN A 60 3.34 27.11 -1.84
N ASN A 61 3.63 25.89 -1.41
CA ASN A 61 2.73 24.74 -1.69
C ASN A 61 1.83 24.36 -0.51
N ILE A 62 1.31 25.33 0.22
CA ILE A 62 0.06 25.13 0.98
C ILE A 62 -1.04 24.93 -0.08
N LEU A 63 -1.87 23.90 0.07
CA LEU A 63 -3.03 23.73 -0.78
C LEU A 63 -3.91 24.98 -0.69
N ALA A 64 -3.85 25.80 -1.73
CA ALA A 64 -4.74 26.96 -1.79
C ALA A 64 -6.20 26.47 -1.93
N PRO A 65 -7.20 27.21 -1.46
CA PRO A 65 -8.61 26.77 -1.48
C PRO A 65 -9.15 26.36 -2.86
N HIS A 66 -8.53 26.82 -3.95
CA HIS A 66 -8.90 26.42 -5.31
C HIS A 66 -8.19 25.16 -5.80
N MET A 67 -7.12 24.71 -5.14
CA MET A 67 -6.37 23.49 -5.51
C MET A 67 -7.10 22.25 -4.97
N LYS A 68 -8.14 21.83 -5.65
CA LYS A 68 -8.95 20.68 -5.29
C LYS A 68 -9.32 19.84 -6.51
N SER A 69 -9.58 18.55 -6.28
CA SER A 69 -10.10 17.65 -7.30
C SER A 69 -11.53 18.06 -7.71
N PRO A 70 -11.87 17.86 -8.98
CA PRO A 70 -11.11 17.14 -10.01
C PRO A 70 -10.13 18.00 -10.83
N GLU A 71 -10.09 19.34 -10.65
CA GLU A 71 -9.24 20.25 -11.41
C GLU A 71 -7.76 20.12 -11.05
N TYR A 72 -7.48 19.79 -9.79
CA TYR A 72 -6.13 19.54 -9.26
C TYR A 72 -6.06 18.17 -8.65
N VAL A 73 -4.88 17.55 -8.77
CA VAL A 73 -4.52 16.31 -8.06
C VAL A 73 -3.13 16.47 -7.45
N GLN A 74 -2.83 15.72 -6.40
CA GLN A 74 -1.46 15.61 -5.93
C GLN A 74 -0.73 14.51 -6.70
N LEU A 75 0.53 14.76 -7.04
CA LEU A 75 1.44 13.81 -7.69
C LEU A 75 2.46 13.28 -6.68
N SER A 76 2.83 12.00 -6.79
CA SER A 76 4.05 11.56 -6.12
C SER A 76 5.26 12.35 -6.62
N THR A 77 6.22 12.66 -5.75
CA THR A 77 7.48 13.32 -6.13
C THR A 77 8.16 12.62 -7.31
N ALA A 78 8.15 11.29 -7.32
CA ALA A 78 8.73 10.51 -8.41
C ALA A 78 8.04 10.78 -9.75
N ALA A 79 6.71 10.84 -9.76
CA ALA A 79 5.93 11.17 -10.97
C ALA A 79 6.17 12.62 -11.41
N ALA A 80 6.21 13.57 -10.48
CA ALA A 80 6.48 14.98 -10.77
C ALA A 80 7.89 15.20 -11.38
N ILE A 81 8.91 14.49 -10.88
CA ILE A 81 10.26 14.48 -11.45
C ILE A 81 10.26 13.86 -12.85
N THR A 82 9.58 12.73 -13.03
CA THR A 82 9.50 12.02 -14.31
C THR A 82 8.80 12.85 -15.39
N LEU A 83 7.76 13.62 -15.03
CA LEU A 83 7.08 14.57 -15.92
C LEU A 83 7.89 15.84 -16.22
N GLY A 84 8.99 16.08 -15.50
CA GLY A 84 9.74 17.34 -15.60
C GLY A 84 9.09 18.54 -14.91
N ILE A 85 7.99 18.34 -14.19
CA ILE A 85 7.32 19.38 -13.39
C ILE A 85 8.20 19.80 -12.20
N MET A 86 8.96 18.84 -11.65
CA MET A 86 9.85 19.06 -10.53
C MET A 86 11.27 18.66 -10.90
N SER A 87 12.26 19.49 -10.52
CA SER A 87 13.66 19.12 -10.64
C SER A 87 14.06 18.11 -9.59
N GLY A 88 14.78 17.04 -9.99
CA GLY A 88 15.24 16.02 -9.05
C GLY A 88 15.89 14.83 -9.73
N ARG A 89 16.41 13.91 -8.90
CA ARG A 89 16.94 12.61 -9.34
C ARG A 89 16.53 11.54 -8.35
N MET A 90 16.12 10.40 -8.86
CA MET A 90 15.78 9.24 -8.04
C MET A 90 16.99 8.32 -7.90
N HIS A 91 17.28 7.91 -6.65
CA HIS A 91 18.38 6.99 -6.39
C HIS A 91 18.11 5.62 -7.03
N GLY A 92 19.03 5.17 -7.89
CA GLY A 92 18.97 3.82 -8.48
C GLY A 92 17.95 3.61 -9.59
N CYS A 93 17.10 4.58 -9.90
CA CYS A 93 16.20 4.58 -11.04
C CYS A 93 16.17 5.95 -11.72
N GLU A 94 15.93 5.96 -13.03
CA GLU A 94 15.91 7.19 -13.82
C GLU A 94 14.51 7.84 -13.83
N CYS A 95 13.46 7.02 -13.82
CA CYS A 95 12.06 7.44 -13.82
C CYS A 95 11.18 6.45 -13.05
N THR A 96 9.99 6.88 -12.64
CA THR A 96 8.94 5.95 -12.20
C THR A 96 8.10 5.49 -13.39
N ARG A 97 7.59 4.26 -13.33
CA ARG A 97 6.71 3.68 -14.35
C ARG A 97 5.23 3.88 -14.03
N CYS A 98 4.90 4.35 -12.84
CA CYS A 98 3.53 4.65 -12.46
C CYS A 98 3.32 6.14 -12.21
N LEU A 99 2.34 6.70 -12.92
CA LEU A 99 1.82 8.03 -12.66
C LEU A 99 0.85 7.93 -11.47
N ASN A 100 1.36 8.12 -10.25
CA ASN A 100 0.52 8.05 -9.05
C ASN A 100 -0.13 9.40 -8.78
N LEU A 101 -1.46 9.45 -8.91
CA LEU A 101 -2.31 10.58 -8.57
C LEU A 101 -3.00 10.31 -7.22
N LEU A 102 -3.18 11.37 -6.45
CA LEU A 102 -3.94 11.38 -5.22
C LEU A 102 -4.99 12.48 -5.30
N LEU A 103 -6.26 12.14 -5.07
CA LEU A 103 -7.30 13.16 -4.93
C LEU A 103 -6.99 14.07 -3.75
N THR A 104 -7.25 15.36 -3.92
CA THR A 104 -6.91 16.37 -2.91
C THR A 104 -8.02 17.36 -2.67
N TYR A 105 -8.18 17.77 -1.42
CA TYR A 105 -9.16 18.75 -0.96
C TYR A 105 -8.56 19.59 0.15
N PRO A 106 -8.82 20.91 0.16
CA PRO A 106 -8.33 21.80 1.24
C PRO A 106 -8.84 21.40 2.63
N GLU A 107 -10.00 20.71 2.68
CA GLU A 107 -10.58 20.19 3.92
C GLU A 107 -9.89 18.91 4.43
N GLY A 108 -9.05 18.31 3.58
CA GLY A 108 -8.34 17.07 3.87
C GLY A 108 -9.23 15.82 3.90
N CYS A 109 -8.64 14.71 4.29
CA CYS A 109 -9.31 13.42 4.43
C CYS A 109 -10.22 13.41 5.67
N ARG A 110 -11.43 12.85 5.53
CA ARG A 110 -12.40 12.69 6.64
C ARG A 110 -12.13 11.48 7.52
N ALA A 111 -11.26 10.60 7.11
CA ALA A 111 -10.84 9.44 7.90
C ALA A 111 -9.76 9.80 8.93
N ASN A 112 -9.53 8.89 9.88
CA ASN A 112 -8.54 9.06 10.92
C ASN A 112 -7.69 7.80 11.09
N CYS A 113 -7.23 7.21 9.96
CA CYS A 113 -6.39 6.02 10.00
C CYS A 113 -5.12 6.27 10.80
N ALA A 114 -4.83 5.42 11.77
CA ALA A 114 -3.79 5.63 12.79
C ALA A 114 -2.36 5.79 12.22
N TYR A 115 -2.11 5.20 11.06
CA TYR A 115 -0.80 5.18 10.39
C TYR A 115 -0.65 6.24 9.30
N CYS A 116 -1.72 6.99 8.97
CA CYS A 116 -1.79 7.74 7.73
C CYS A 116 -1.41 9.22 7.90
N GLY A 117 -0.56 9.72 7.00
CA GLY A 117 -0.20 11.13 6.93
C GLY A 117 -1.33 12.06 6.53
N LEU A 118 -2.46 11.53 6.01
CA LEU A 118 -3.66 12.29 5.66
C LEU A 118 -4.75 12.21 6.73
N ALA A 119 -4.48 11.56 7.87
CA ALA A 119 -5.48 11.43 8.95
C ALA A 119 -5.95 12.81 9.42
N ARG A 120 -7.27 12.97 9.58
CA ARG A 120 -7.88 14.26 9.97
C ARG A 120 -7.36 14.83 11.30
N HIS A 121 -6.85 13.97 12.19
CA HIS A 121 -6.29 14.37 13.49
C HIS A 121 -4.76 14.24 13.51
N ARG A 122 -4.10 14.32 12.36
CA ARG A 122 -2.64 14.36 12.30
C ARG A 122 -2.10 15.58 13.03
N GLU A 123 -1.14 15.36 13.93
CA GLU A 123 -0.47 16.43 14.69
C GLU A 123 0.84 16.85 13.99
N ALA A 124 0.73 17.53 12.88
CA ALA A 124 1.86 18.12 12.15
C ALA A 124 1.55 19.55 11.74
N ASP A 125 2.58 20.33 11.47
CA ASP A 125 2.40 21.65 10.86
C ASP A 125 1.63 21.48 9.55
N ARG A 126 0.66 22.38 9.32
CA ARG A 126 -0.21 22.29 8.15
C ARG A 126 0.58 22.27 6.85
N ASP A 127 1.58 23.11 6.73
CA ASP A 127 2.43 23.19 5.55
C ASP A 127 3.14 21.87 5.25
N TYR A 128 3.53 21.13 6.29
CA TYR A 128 4.12 19.80 6.16
C TYR A 128 3.06 18.78 5.82
N ALA A 129 1.92 18.76 6.52
CA ALA A 129 0.86 17.80 6.33
C ALA A 129 0.22 17.89 4.94
N ASP A 130 0.02 19.11 4.42
CA ASP A 130 -0.59 19.33 3.11
C ASP A 130 0.30 18.89 1.93
N ARG A 131 1.62 18.79 2.14
CA ARG A 131 2.59 18.42 1.09
C ARG A 131 3.10 17.00 1.19
N ASN A 132 3.13 16.41 2.39
CA ASN A 132 3.79 15.14 2.64
C ASN A 132 2.79 14.02 2.85
N PHE A 133 2.89 13.03 1.98
CA PHE A 133 2.19 11.76 2.09
C PHE A 133 3.14 10.62 1.75
N ILE A 134 3.12 9.56 2.54
CA ILE A 134 4.01 8.40 2.39
C ILE A 134 5.48 8.87 2.29
N ARG A 135 5.97 9.63 3.29
CA ARG A 135 7.36 10.09 3.48
C ARG A 135 7.89 11.08 2.44
N VAL A 136 7.18 11.38 1.38
CA VAL A 136 7.64 12.25 0.29
C VAL A 136 6.65 13.37 0.03
N ASP A 137 7.14 14.46 -0.57
CA ASP A 137 6.30 15.56 -1.01
C ASP A 137 5.36 15.10 -2.14
N TRP A 138 4.15 15.61 -2.11
CA TRP A 138 3.13 15.40 -3.14
C TRP A 138 2.63 16.75 -3.64
N PRO A 139 3.27 17.36 -4.65
CA PRO A 139 2.84 18.65 -5.18
C PRO A 139 1.45 18.55 -5.80
N ALA A 140 0.63 19.60 -5.58
CA ALA A 140 -0.65 19.76 -6.27
C ALA A 140 -0.41 20.34 -7.67
N VAL A 141 -0.96 19.68 -8.69
CA VAL A 141 -0.78 20.02 -10.11
C VAL A 141 -2.13 20.02 -10.81
N PRO A 142 -2.39 20.96 -11.75
CA PRO A 142 -3.60 20.91 -12.57
C PRO A 142 -3.68 19.60 -13.36
N MET A 143 -4.82 18.91 -13.34
CA MET A 143 -5.00 17.66 -14.07
C MET A 143 -4.82 17.87 -15.59
N SER A 144 -5.24 19.02 -16.13
CA SER A 144 -5.02 19.38 -17.52
C SER A 144 -3.55 19.47 -17.92
N GLU A 145 -2.68 20.01 -17.06
CA GLU A 145 -1.23 20.09 -17.31
C GLU A 145 -0.60 18.70 -17.40
N ILE A 146 -0.98 17.79 -16.51
CA ILE A 146 -0.50 16.40 -16.52
C ILE A 146 -0.91 15.73 -17.83
N ILE A 147 -2.19 15.86 -18.21
CA ILE A 147 -2.73 15.29 -19.45
C ILE A 147 -2.00 15.86 -20.66
N ASP A 148 -1.82 17.19 -20.73
CA ASP A 148 -1.17 17.85 -21.86
C ASP A 148 0.29 17.41 -22.04
N ILE A 149 1.02 17.21 -20.95
CA ILE A 149 2.41 16.68 -21.02
C ILE A 149 2.42 15.25 -21.56
N VAL A 150 1.57 14.37 -21.01
CA VAL A 150 1.58 12.95 -21.38
C VAL A 150 1.01 12.71 -22.76
N ALA A 151 0.01 13.48 -23.18
CA ALA A 151 -0.62 13.35 -24.49
C ALA A 151 0.30 13.74 -25.67
N GLN A 152 1.42 14.42 -25.42
CA GLN A 152 2.40 14.75 -26.47
C GLN A 152 3.04 13.49 -27.06
N ASP A 153 3.25 12.44 -26.26
CA ASP A 153 3.79 11.15 -26.69
C ASP A 153 3.41 10.05 -25.70
N SER A 154 2.15 9.67 -25.67
CA SER A 154 1.64 8.68 -24.71
C SER A 154 2.16 7.27 -24.97
N GLU A 155 2.45 6.91 -26.23
CA GLU A 155 2.96 5.58 -26.61
C GLU A 155 4.36 5.35 -26.09
N ASN A 156 5.25 6.36 -26.20
CA ASN A 156 6.63 6.32 -25.73
C ASN A 156 6.80 6.89 -24.32
N SER A 157 5.71 7.18 -23.64
CA SER A 157 5.73 7.66 -22.26
C SER A 157 6.51 6.71 -21.32
N PRO A 158 7.33 7.23 -20.40
CA PRO A 158 7.95 6.41 -19.35
C PRO A 158 6.94 5.75 -18.43
N PHE A 159 5.68 6.22 -18.44
CA PHE A 159 4.62 5.63 -17.64
C PHE A 159 4.02 4.41 -18.33
N HIS A 160 3.99 3.32 -17.59
CA HIS A 160 3.36 2.05 -18.00
C HIS A 160 1.99 1.86 -17.37
N ARG A 161 1.60 2.74 -16.44
CA ARG A 161 0.32 2.77 -15.76
C ARG A 161 0.05 4.13 -15.13
N MET A 162 -1.21 4.53 -15.06
CA MET A 162 -1.69 5.57 -14.14
C MET A 162 -2.45 4.92 -12.98
N CYS A 163 -2.34 5.50 -11.78
CA CYS A 163 -3.13 5.09 -10.62
C CYS A 163 -3.81 6.32 -9.99
N ILE A 164 -5.13 6.28 -9.86
CA ILE A 164 -5.91 7.28 -9.14
C ILE A 164 -6.16 6.75 -7.72
N SER A 165 -5.60 7.44 -6.72
CA SER A 165 -5.78 7.09 -5.32
C SER A 165 -6.83 7.99 -4.68
N MET A 166 -7.86 7.37 -4.08
CA MET A 166 -8.94 8.08 -3.38
C MET A 166 -8.52 8.41 -1.96
N ILE A 167 -9.09 9.51 -1.42
CA ILE A 167 -9.15 9.77 0.02
C ILE A 167 -10.62 9.75 0.47
N THR A 168 -10.87 9.67 1.76
CA THR A 168 -12.25 9.69 2.28
C THR A 168 -12.78 11.11 2.30
N HIS A 169 -13.63 11.42 1.33
CA HIS A 169 -14.25 12.73 1.16
C HIS A 169 -15.61 12.57 0.44
N PRO A 170 -16.65 13.41 0.72
CA PRO A 170 -17.97 13.27 0.08
C PRO A 170 -17.99 13.39 -1.45
N ARG A 171 -16.95 13.96 -2.05
CA ARG A 171 -16.81 14.12 -3.51
C ARG A 171 -15.88 13.11 -4.15
N SER A 172 -15.31 12.19 -3.35
CA SER A 172 -14.20 11.34 -3.80
C SER A 172 -14.59 10.43 -4.96
N GLU A 173 -15.79 9.87 -4.92
CA GLU A 173 -16.33 9.02 -5.98
C GLU A 173 -16.53 9.81 -7.28
N ASP A 174 -17.29 10.91 -7.23
CA ASP A 174 -17.59 11.75 -8.40
C ASP A 174 -16.32 12.37 -9.02
N ASP A 175 -15.40 12.81 -8.18
CA ASP A 175 -14.13 13.39 -8.65
C ASP A 175 -13.20 12.32 -9.23
N THR A 176 -13.24 11.07 -8.72
CA THR A 176 -12.55 9.92 -9.34
C THR A 176 -13.07 9.67 -10.75
N PHE A 177 -14.40 9.64 -10.94
CA PHE A 177 -15.00 9.46 -12.25
C PHE A 177 -14.63 10.59 -13.22
N THR A 178 -14.61 11.83 -12.72
CA THR A 178 -14.26 12.98 -13.52
C THR A 178 -12.79 12.97 -13.94
N VAL A 179 -11.87 12.70 -13.03
CA VAL A 179 -10.42 12.57 -13.30
C VAL A 179 -10.15 11.42 -14.27
N LEU A 180 -10.80 10.27 -14.06
CA LEU A 180 -10.68 9.12 -14.95
C LEU A 180 -11.16 9.46 -16.36
N LYS A 181 -12.34 10.09 -16.48
CA LYS A 181 -12.87 10.51 -17.78
C LYS A 181 -11.99 11.55 -18.48
N GLN A 182 -11.49 12.57 -17.76
CA GLN A 182 -10.56 13.57 -18.32
C GLN A 182 -9.32 12.90 -18.93
N TRP A 183 -8.81 11.84 -18.26
CA TRP A 183 -7.69 11.07 -18.75
C TRP A 183 -8.03 10.25 -19.99
N THR A 184 -9.07 9.42 -19.92
CA THR A 184 -9.44 8.47 -20.99
C THR A 184 -10.00 9.15 -22.24
N ASP A 185 -10.50 10.39 -22.13
CA ASP A 185 -10.88 11.22 -23.28
C ASP A 185 -9.65 11.68 -24.11
N ARG A 186 -8.43 11.63 -23.56
CA ARG A 186 -7.22 12.19 -24.17
C ARG A 186 -6.08 11.19 -24.33
N ILE A 187 -6.03 10.18 -23.48
CA ILE A 187 -4.97 9.16 -23.41
C ILE A 187 -5.61 7.81 -23.62
N ASP A 188 -5.12 7.07 -24.61
CA ASP A 188 -5.59 5.72 -24.89
C ASP A 188 -5.26 4.79 -23.70
N PRO A 189 -6.25 4.09 -23.11
CA PRO A 189 -6.02 3.11 -22.06
C PRO A 189 -5.08 1.95 -22.47
N ASP A 190 -4.96 1.63 -23.77
CA ASP A 190 -3.99 0.63 -24.25
C ASP A 190 -2.56 1.18 -24.21
N ALA A 191 -2.38 2.50 -24.38
CA ALA A 191 -1.07 3.13 -24.25
C ALA A 191 -0.65 3.28 -22.78
N ILE A 192 -1.56 3.71 -21.89
CA ILE A 192 -1.30 3.83 -20.45
C ILE A 192 -2.56 3.39 -19.68
N PRO A 193 -2.63 2.12 -19.26
CA PRO A 193 -3.76 1.58 -18.52
C PRO A 193 -3.93 2.23 -17.15
N VAL A 194 -5.16 2.25 -16.64
CA VAL A 194 -5.53 2.96 -15.42
C VAL A 194 -5.96 2.00 -14.33
N SER A 195 -5.41 2.16 -13.12
CA SER A 195 -5.89 1.51 -11.92
C SER A 195 -6.52 2.50 -10.95
N ILE A 196 -7.54 2.03 -10.23
CA ILE A 196 -8.16 2.76 -9.12
C ILE A 196 -7.67 2.15 -7.81
N LEU A 197 -7.17 2.98 -6.89
CA LEU A 197 -6.97 2.62 -5.50
C LEU A 197 -8.08 3.26 -4.67
N SER A 198 -9.06 2.44 -4.31
CA SER A 198 -10.28 2.92 -3.67
C SER A 198 -10.21 2.93 -2.14
N ASN A 199 -10.94 3.89 -1.56
CA ASN A 199 -11.39 3.92 -0.17
C ASN A 199 -12.91 3.74 -0.18
N PRO A 200 -13.45 2.52 -0.23
CA PRO A 200 -14.83 2.25 -0.63
C PRO A 200 -15.84 2.47 0.52
N THR A 201 -15.64 3.47 1.37
CA THR A 201 -16.47 3.71 2.56
C THR A 201 -17.94 3.94 2.21
N THR A 202 -18.18 4.66 1.12
CA THR A 202 -19.52 5.03 0.60
C THR A 202 -19.83 4.46 -0.78
N MET A 203 -18.84 3.85 -1.44
CA MET A 203 -19.01 3.27 -2.77
C MET A 203 -20.06 2.17 -2.82
N THR A 204 -20.72 2.07 -3.98
CA THR A 204 -21.67 1.01 -4.32
C THR A 204 -21.10 0.14 -5.45
N ARG A 205 -21.78 -0.98 -5.75
CA ARG A 205 -21.47 -1.83 -6.92
C ARG A 205 -21.56 -1.03 -8.23
N GLU A 206 -22.53 -0.11 -8.33
CA GLU A 206 -22.71 0.75 -9.49
C GLU A 206 -21.52 1.70 -9.67
N ASP A 207 -20.93 2.19 -8.58
CA ASP A 207 -19.73 3.03 -8.64
C ASP A 207 -18.52 2.23 -9.15
N VAL A 208 -18.37 0.97 -8.72
CA VAL A 208 -17.33 0.07 -9.21
C VAL A 208 -17.52 -0.21 -10.71
N GLN A 209 -18.77 -0.49 -11.14
CA GLN A 209 -19.08 -0.68 -12.55
C GLN A 209 -18.76 0.59 -13.37
N LYS A 210 -19.12 1.75 -12.86
CA LYS A 210 -18.86 3.04 -13.53
C LYS A 210 -17.36 3.30 -13.73
N THR A 211 -16.49 2.91 -12.77
CA THR A 211 -15.05 3.02 -13.01
C THR A 211 -14.58 2.12 -14.15
N ARG A 212 -15.13 0.92 -14.27
CA ARG A 212 -14.86 0.00 -15.38
C ARG A 212 -15.31 0.58 -16.72
N ASP A 213 -16.52 1.10 -16.76
CA ASP A 213 -17.13 1.68 -17.98
C ASP A 213 -16.38 2.92 -18.46
N LEU A 214 -15.77 3.69 -17.55
CA LEU A 214 -14.94 4.85 -17.84
C LEU A 214 -13.50 4.50 -18.25
N GLY A 215 -13.14 3.21 -18.31
CA GLY A 215 -11.86 2.75 -18.86
C GLY A 215 -10.79 2.37 -17.82
N ALA A 216 -11.13 2.25 -16.54
CA ALA A 216 -10.22 1.61 -15.60
C ALA A 216 -10.08 0.10 -15.92
N ASP A 217 -8.85 -0.42 -15.88
CA ASP A 217 -8.58 -1.83 -16.15
C ASP A 217 -8.32 -2.67 -14.89
N ILE A 218 -7.93 -2.03 -13.79
CA ILE A 218 -7.71 -2.67 -12.49
C ILE A 218 -8.37 -1.85 -11.38
N PHE A 219 -9.03 -2.54 -10.46
CA PHE A 219 -9.62 -1.95 -9.26
C PHE A 219 -9.00 -2.55 -8.02
N THR A 220 -8.42 -1.71 -7.15
CA THR A 220 -7.82 -2.14 -5.89
C THR A 220 -8.47 -1.46 -4.70
N VAL A 221 -8.55 -2.19 -3.60
CA VAL A 221 -9.13 -1.72 -2.34
C VAL A 221 -7.99 -1.46 -1.34
N ALA A 222 -7.96 -0.27 -0.75
CA ALA A 222 -7.04 0.05 0.33
C ALA A 222 -7.50 -0.61 1.63
N LEU A 223 -7.40 -1.95 1.71
CA LEU A 223 -7.78 -2.73 2.89
C LEU A 223 -6.84 -2.43 4.06
N ASP A 224 -5.54 -2.35 3.77
CA ASP A 224 -4.42 -1.94 4.61
C ASP A 224 -4.14 -2.83 5.82
N ALA A 225 -5.11 -3.54 6.37
CA ALA A 225 -4.95 -4.43 7.52
C ALA A 225 -5.10 -5.92 7.13
N ALA A 226 -4.44 -6.82 7.85
CA ALA A 226 -4.50 -8.25 7.60
C ALA A 226 -5.71 -8.95 8.25
N THR A 227 -6.28 -8.34 9.29
CA THR A 227 -7.40 -8.92 10.04
C THR A 227 -8.46 -7.87 10.38
N PRO A 228 -9.73 -8.29 10.64
CA PRO A 228 -10.78 -7.36 11.08
C PRO A 228 -10.41 -6.59 12.35
N ASP A 229 -9.69 -7.22 13.29
CA ASP A 229 -9.27 -6.60 14.54
C ASP A 229 -8.21 -5.52 14.32
N VAL A 230 -7.16 -5.81 13.54
CA VAL A 230 -6.15 -4.81 13.16
C VAL A 230 -6.81 -3.67 12.38
N PHE A 231 -7.73 -3.98 11.46
CA PHE A 231 -8.48 -2.97 10.72
C PHE A 231 -9.27 -2.05 11.66
N ASP A 232 -10.03 -2.63 12.60
CA ASP A 232 -10.86 -1.82 13.51
C ASP A 232 -10.00 -0.92 14.41
N ARG A 233 -8.89 -1.42 14.93
CA ARG A 233 -7.96 -0.68 15.79
C ARG A 233 -7.20 0.43 15.07
N THR A 234 -6.87 0.25 13.79
CA THR A 234 -5.96 1.17 13.08
C THR A 234 -6.66 2.04 12.04
N ARG A 235 -7.82 1.59 11.55
CA ARG A 235 -8.51 2.22 10.42
C ARG A 235 -10.01 2.39 10.65
N GLY A 236 -10.61 1.56 11.51
CA GLY A 236 -12.04 1.49 11.73
C GLY A 236 -12.53 2.28 12.95
N LYS A 237 -13.44 1.67 13.70
CA LYS A 237 -14.11 2.27 14.87
C LYS A 237 -13.11 2.62 15.99
N GLY A 238 -12.07 1.82 16.18
CA GLY A 238 -11.07 2.04 17.24
C GLY A 238 -10.35 3.38 17.14
N VAL A 239 -10.29 3.98 15.94
CA VAL A 239 -9.73 5.32 15.69
C VAL A 239 -10.79 6.33 15.26
N GLN A 240 -12.07 6.05 15.53
CA GLN A 240 -13.19 6.92 15.17
C GLN A 240 -13.27 7.24 13.67
N SER A 241 -12.89 6.29 12.83
CA SER A 241 -12.93 6.40 11.37
C SER A 241 -14.24 5.79 10.83
N PRO A 242 -14.73 6.20 9.66
CA PRO A 242 -15.99 5.70 9.11
C PRO A 242 -15.88 4.32 8.45
N HIS A 243 -14.68 3.79 8.32
CA HIS A 243 -14.41 2.55 7.59
C HIS A 243 -14.96 1.32 8.31
N LYS A 244 -15.41 0.33 7.54
CA LYS A 244 -15.89 -0.95 8.03
C LYS A 244 -15.26 -2.08 7.21
N TRP A 245 -14.70 -3.07 7.87
CA TRP A 245 -14.11 -4.25 7.25
C TRP A 245 -15.06 -4.93 6.25
N SER A 246 -16.30 -5.17 6.66
CA SER A 246 -17.31 -5.81 5.81
C SER A 246 -17.61 -5.02 4.52
N LYS A 247 -17.60 -3.68 4.57
CA LYS A 247 -17.83 -2.85 3.39
C LYS A 247 -16.65 -2.93 2.40
N TYR A 248 -15.43 -3.05 2.92
CA TYR A 248 -14.25 -3.19 2.09
C TYR A 248 -14.23 -4.54 1.35
N TRP A 249 -14.66 -5.61 2.02
CA TRP A 249 -14.82 -6.92 1.41
C TRP A 249 -15.97 -6.96 0.41
N GLU A 250 -17.12 -6.36 0.71
CA GLU A 250 -18.23 -6.22 -0.22
C GLU A 250 -17.77 -5.62 -1.56
N ILE A 251 -17.06 -4.49 -1.51
CA ILE A 251 -16.55 -3.82 -2.72
C ILE A 251 -15.42 -4.62 -3.41
N LEU A 252 -14.61 -5.35 -2.67
CA LEU A 252 -13.61 -6.25 -3.24
C LEU A 252 -14.26 -7.40 -4.04
N GLU A 253 -15.37 -7.95 -3.53
CA GLU A 253 -16.16 -8.96 -4.23
C GLU A 253 -16.86 -8.39 -5.47
N ASP A 254 -17.42 -7.19 -5.36
CA ASP A 254 -17.97 -6.48 -6.52
C ASP A 254 -16.90 -6.22 -7.59
N ALA A 255 -15.69 -5.83 -7.18
CA ALA A 255 -14.57 -5.61 -8.10
C ALA A 255 -14.16 -6.92 -8.78
N LYS A 256 -14.11 -8.05 -8.05
CA LYS A 256 -13.87 -9.38 -8.61
C LYS A 256 -14.86 -9.70 -9.73
N ASP A 257 -16.16 -9.53 -9.47
CA ASP A 257 -17.21 -9.82 -10.43
C ASP A 257 -17.18 -8.94 -11.68
N ILE A 258 -16.86 -7.65 -11.49
CA ILE A 258 -16.90 -6.62 -12.55
C ILE A 258 -15.61 -6.63 -13.38
N PHE A 259 -14.45 -6.68 -12.74
CA PHE A 259 -13.15 -6.58 -13.42
C PHE A 259 -12.61 -7.95 -13.84
N GLY A 260 -12.99 -9.02 -13.14
CA GLY A 260 -12.54 -10.38 -13.40
C GLY A 260 -11.15 -10.72 -12.84
N PRO A 261 -10.69 -11.96 -13.08
CA PRO A 261 -9.42 -12.45 -12.52
C PRO A 261 -8.23 -11.58 -12.90
N GLN A 262 -7.30 -11.40 -11.94
CA GLN A 262 -6.08 -10.60 -12.06
C GLN A 262 -6.29 -9.11 -12.30
N LYS A 263 -7.54 -8.63 -12.24
CA LYS A 263 -7.90 -7.21 -12.47
C LYS A 263 -8.46 -6.53 -11.21
N PHE A 264 -8.34 -7.19 -10.07
CA PHE A 264 -8.71 -6.64 -8.76
C PHE A 264 -7.70 -7.08 -7.69
N GLY A 265 -7.68 -6.41 -6.55
CA GLY A 265 -6.79 -6.76 -5.46
C GLY A 265 -6.88 -5.84 -4.26
N ALA A 266 -6.02 -6.05 -3.27
CA ALA A 266 -5.99 -5.23 -2.08
C ALA A 266 -4.58 -4.75 -1.73
N HIS A 267 -4.51 -3.55 -1.15
CA HIS A 267 -3.32 -3.05 -0.46
C HIS A 267 -3.31 -3.56 0.98
N ILE A 268 -2.14 -3.95 1.46
CA ILE A 268 -1.91 -4.49 2.81
C ILE A 268 -0.66 -3.82 3.39
N ILE A 269 -0.77 -3.22 4.55
CA ILE A 269 0.36 -2.69 5.30
C ILE A 269 0.80 -3.75 6.30
N VAL A 270 2.07 -4.13 6.26
CA VAL A 270 2.67 -5.13 7.14
C VAL A 270 3.39 -4.44 8.29
N GLY A 271 3.12 -4.86 9.53
CA GLY A 271 3.78 -4.38 10.74
C GLY A 271 2.90 -3.48 11.62
N MET A 272 1.56 -3.59 11.52
CA MET A 272 0.61 -2.85 12.34
C MET A 272 0.09 -3.65 13.55
N GLY A 273 0.72 -4.81 13.86
CA GLY A 273 0.41 -5.65 15.01
C GLY A 273 -0.20 -7.01 14.66
N GLU A 274 -0.28 -7.34 13.37
CA GLU A 274 -0.60 -8.68 12.87
C GLU A 274 0.65 -9.58 12.85
N THR A 275 0.42 -10.89 12.80
CA THR A 275 1.45 -11.90 12.57
C THR A 275 1.74 -12.07 11.07
N GLU A 276 2.90 -12.65 10.72
CA GLU A 276 3.21 -13.01 9.32
C GLU A 276 2.21 -14.04 8.78
N TYR A 277 1.77 -14.97 9.63
CA TYR A 277 0.74 -15.96 9.29
C TYR A 277 -0.58 -15.30 8.89
N GLU A 278 -1.06 -14.31 9.63
CA GLU A 278 -2.30 -13.59 9.32
C GLU A 278 -2.19 -12.82 7.99
N VAL A 279 -1.06 -12.15 7.74
CA VAL A 279 -0.81 -11.48 6.44
C VAL A 279 -0.86 -12.48 5.29
N LEU A 280 -0.19 -13.61 5.44
CA LEU A 280 -0.07 -14.60 4.37
C LEU A 280 -1.37 -15.37 4.11
N ASN A 281 -2.21 -15.58 5.14
CA ASN A 281 -3.57 -16.08 4.95
C ASN A 281 -4.42 -15.11 4.14
N LEU A 282 -4.36 -13.81 4.43
CA LEU A 282 -5.07 -12.81 3.62
C LEU A 282 -4.55 -12.80 2.17
N VAL A 283 -3.24 -12.90 1.96
CA VAL A 283 -2.65 -13.01 0.61
C VAL A 283 -3.20 -14.25 -0.11
N GLN A 284 -3.26 -15.40 0.58
CA GLN A 284 -3.81 -16.63 0.03
C GLN A 284 -5.29 -16.49 -0.33
N GLU A 285 -6.09 -15.88 0.54
CA GLU A 285 -7.51 -15.64 0.29
C GLU A 285 -7.73 -14.77 -0.97
N LEU A 286 -6.94 -13.71 -1.13
CA LEU A 286 -6.99 -12.86 -2.33
C LEU A 286 -6.64 -13.64 -3.60
N VAL A 287 -5.61 -14.49 -3.55
CA VAL A 287 -5.20 -15.33 -4.69
C VAL A 287 -6.24 -16.39 -5.01
N ASP A 288 -6.84 -17.03 -4.00
CA ASP A 288 -7.91 -18.01 -4.17
C ASP A 288 -9.18 -17.38 -4.79
N LEU A 289 -9.43 -16.10 -4.55
CA LEU A 289 -10.46 -15.31 -5.24
C LEU A 289 -10.09 -14.93 -6.68
N GLY A 290 -8.83 -15.13 -7.08
CA GLY A 290 -8.28 -14.71 -8.38
C GLY A 290 -7.77 -13.27 -8.42
N GLY A 291 -7.64 -12.62 -7.28
CA GLY A 291 -7.07 -11.29 -7.13
C GLY A 291 -5.56 -11.31 -6.87
N HIS A 292 -5.02 -10.16 -6.50
CA HIS A 292 -3.61 -10.01 -6.14
C HIS A 292 -3.41 -9.09 -4.93
N SER A 293 -2.25 -9.22 -4.29
CA SER A 293 -1.90 -8.46 -3.10
C SER A 293 -0.79 -7.43 -3.37
N HIS A 294 -0.95 -6.23 -2.82
CA HIS A 294 0.07 -5.19 -2.84
C HIS A 294 0.53 -4.89 -1.42
N LEU A 295 1.78 -5.21 -1.11
CA LEU A 295 2.32 -5.01 0.23
C LEU A 295 2.97 -3.63 0.38
N PHE A 296 2.77 -3.05 1.56
CA PHE A 296 3.45 -1.86 2.06
C PHE A 296 4.13 -2.18 3.38
N CYS A 297 5.36 -1.72 3.54
CA CYS A 297 6.07 -1.82 4.81
C CYS A 297 5.63 -0.68 5.71
N PHE A 298 5.08 -0.99 6.89
CA PHE A 298 4.74 0.05 7.85
C PHE A 298 5.99 0.85 8.25
N PHE A 299 5.84 2.14 8.26
CA PHE A 299 6.77 3.07 8.91
C PHE A 299 5.96 4.13 9.68
N PRO A 300 6.50 4.68 10.77
CA PRO A 300 5.82 5.70 11.56
C PRO A 300 5.76 7.02 10.79
N GLU A 301 4.57 7.43 10.35
CA GLU A 301 4.35 8.71 9.69
C GLU A 301 4.28 9.81 10.75
N GLN A 302 5.08 10.85 10.61
CA GLN A 302 5.17 11.93 11.59
C GLN A 302 3.79 12.57 11.89
N GLY A 303 3.44 12.65 13.16
CA GLY A 303 2.19 13.24 13.65
C GLY A 303 0.98 12.33 13.51
N SER A 304 1.12 11.13 12.98
CA SER A 304 0.06 10.11 12.99
C SER A 304 -0.09 9.48 14.38
N LEU A 305 -1.21 8.77 14.63
CA LEU A 305 -1.42 8.10 15.92
C LEU A 305 -0.36 7.01 16.22
N MET A 306 0.26 6.46 15.17
CA MET A 306 1.28 5.40 15.25
C MET A 306 2.72 5.93 15.06
N ASP A 307 2.97 7.23 15.10
CA ASP A 307 4.28 7.82 14.88
C ASP A 307 5.34 7.45 15.92
N HIS A 308 4.89 6.97 17.10
CA HIS A 308 5.72 6.51 18.21
C HIS A 308 6.16 5.04 18.10
N LEU A 309 5.58 4.28 17.16
CA LEU A 309 5.91 2.87 16.97
C LEU A 309 7.18 2.73 16.11
N PRO A 310 7.94 1.63 16.27
CA PRO A 310 9.05 1.34 15.36
C PRO A 310 8.53 0.97 13.97
N ALA A 311 9.32 1.26 12.95
CA ALA A 311 9.08 0.72 11.61
C ALA A 311 9.18 -0.81 11.61
N THR A 312 8.51 -1.46 10.67
CA THR A 312 8.56 -2.93 10.52
C THR A 312 10.00 -3.43 10.44
N PRO A 313 10.39 -4.41 11.26
CA PRO A 313 11.69 -5.06 11.18
C PRO A 313 11.97 -5.62 9.78
N ARG A 314 13.20 -5.44 9.28
CA ARG A 314 13.53 -5.85 7.90
C ARG A 314 13.53 -7.36 7.69
N ASP A 315 13.81 -8.15 8.71
CA ASP A 315 13.70 -9.62 8.65
C ASP A 315 12.24 -10.06 8.48
N GLN A 316 11.31 -9.53 9.27
CA GLN A 316 9.87 -9.74 9.11
C GLN A 316 9.42 -9.33 7.70
N TRP A 317 9.78 -8.12 7.27
CA TRP A 317 9.41 -7.63 5.95
C TRP A 317 9.89 -8.55 4.83
N ARG A 318 11.16 -9.01 4.88
CA ARG A 318 11.73 -9.91 3.87
C ARG A 318 11.05 -11.27 3.83
N ARG A 319 10.73 -11.85 5.01
CA ARG A 319 9.99 -13.12 5.06
C ARG A 319 8.63 -13.00 4.40
N VAL A 320 7.88 -11.94 4.72
CA VAL A 320 6.55 -11.71 4.14
C VAL A 320 6.63 -11.44 2.64
N GLN A 321 7.57 -10.60 2.16
CA GLN A 321 7.78 -10.36 0.73
C GLN A 321 8.02 -11.65 -0.05
N LEU A 322 8.93 -12.49 0.46
CA LEU A 322 9.30 -13.75 -0.19
C LEU A 322 8.13 -14.73 -0.21
N ALA A 323 7.46 -14.93 0.93
CA ALA A 323 6.30 -15.81 1.04
C ALA A 323 5.14 -15.34 0.13
N ARG A 324 4.83 -14.04 0.15
CA ARG A 324 3.82 -13.45 -0.74
C ARG A 324 4.15 -13.70 -2.22
N TYR A 325 5.40 -13.50 -2.63
CA TYR A 325 5.82 -13.76 -4.01
C TYR A 325 5.61 -15.23 -4.41
N LEU A 326 5.91 -16.15 -3.50
CA LEU A 326 5.70 -17.57 -3.73
C LEU A 326 4.21 -17.91 -3.89
N ILE A 327 3.34 -17.29 -3.10
CA ILE A 327 1.89 -17.48 -3.21
C ILE A 327 1.36 -16.87 -4.50
N ASP A 328 1.65 -15.59 -4.77
CA ASP A 328 1.08 -14.87 -5.92
C ASP A 328 1.60 -15.38 -7.28
N TYR A 329 2.86 -15.86 -7.37
CA TYR A 329 3.51 -16.11 -8.66
C TYR A 329 4.10 -17.51 -8.85
N ARG A 330 4.24 -18.30 -7.77
CA ARG A 330 4.86 -19.63 -7.85
C ARG A 330 3.92 -20.77 -7.45
N GLY A 331 2.66 -20.44 -7.14
CA GLY A 331 1.63 -21.43 -6.80
C GLY A 331 1.88 -22.15 -5.46
N VAL A 332 2.77 -21.64 -4.62
CA VAL A 332 2.94 -22.17 -3.27
C VAL A 332 1.76 -21.72 -2.42
N ARG A 333 1.27 -22.62 -1.56
CA ARG A 333 0.17 -22.29 -0.67
C ARG A 333 0.65 -22.06 0.77
N VAL A 334 -0.09 -21.23 1.49
CA VAL A 334 0.25 -20.91 2.89
C VAL A 334 0.24 -22.14 3.79
N ASP A 335 -0.62 -23.14 3.50
CA ASP A 335 -0.72 -24.41 4.23
C ASP A 335 0.48 -25.36 3.98
N GLN A 336 1.32 -25.09 2.99
CA GLN A 336 2.59 -25.78 2.74
C GLN A 336 3.75 -25.13 3.53
N MET A 337 3.55 -23.92 4.07
CA MET A 337 4.55 -23.23 4.88
C MET A 337 4.48 -23.68 6.34
N THR A 338 5.56 -23.45 7.09
CA THR A 338 5.54 -23.66 8.54
C THR A 338 5.86 -22.36 9.26
N PHE A 339 5.26 -22.21 10.43
CA PHE A 339 5.38 -21.01 11.25
C PHE A 339 5.85 -21.38 12.68
N ASP A 340 6.45 -20.44 13.37
CA ASP A 340 6.73 -20.58 14.80
C ASP A 340 5.54 -20.13 15.66
N ASP A 341 5.69 -20.26 17.00
CA ASP A 341 4.66 -19.92 17.97
C ASP A 341 4.25 -18.43 17.96
N LEU A 342 5.05 -17.58 17.31
CA LEU A 342 4.75 -16.16 17.10
C LEU A 342 4.18 -15.87 15.69
N GLY A 343 3.84 -16.90 14.94
CA GLY A 343 3.31 -16.80 13.58
C GLY A 343 4.34 -16.33 12.55
N ARG A 344 5.65 -16.42 12.82
CA ARG A 344 6.71 -16.05 11.87
C ARG A 344 7.04 -17.23 10.96
N VAL A 345 7.27 -16.95 9.67
CA VAL A 345 7.63 -17.98 8.69
C VAL A 345 8.96 -18.68 9.07
N LYS A 346 8.92 -20.00 9.16
CA LYS A 346 10.07 -20.89 9.39
C LYS A 346 10.49 -21.62 8.13
N SER A 347 9.53 -22.01 7.29
CA SER A 347 9.78 -22.72 6.05
C SER A 347 8.76 -22.25 4.99
N TYR A 348 9.19 -22.18 3.75
CA TYR A 348 8.41 -21.67 2.63
C TYR A 348 7.73 -22.77 1.80
N GLY A 349 7.76 -24.03 2.23
CA GLY A 349 7.11 -25.14 1.52
C GLY A 349 7.79 -25.57 0.24
N ILE A 350 8.98 -25.08 -0.07
CA ILE A 350 9.79 -25.44 -1.26
C ILE A 350 11.21 -25.84 -0.87
N PRO A 351 11.95 -26.59 -1.74
CA PRO A 351 13.33 -26.94 -1.49
C PRO A 351 14.27 -25.72 -1.31
N GLU A 352 15.25 -25.80 -0.43
CA GLU A 352 16.20 -24.71 -0.16
C GLU A 352 16.97 -24.26 -1.44
N SER A 353 17.26 -25.18 -2.34
CA SER A 353 17.93 -24.88 -3.61
C SER A 353 17.07 -23.99 -4.51
N GLU A 354 15.77 -24.27 -4.58
CA GLU A 354 14.80 -23.46 -5.33
C GLU A 354 14.59 -22.10 -4.65
N LEU A 355 14.40 -22.10 -3.33
CA LEU A 355 14.29 -20.86 -2.55
C LEU A 355 15.49 -19.96 -2.76
N SER A 356 16.70 -20.54 -2.76
CA SER A 356 17.94 -19.79 -2.98
C SER A 356 18.00 -19.18 -4.39
N MET A 357 17.53 -19.88 -5.43
CA MET A 357 17.45 -19.32 -6.79
C MET A 357 16.48 -18.14 -6.86
N ILE A 358 15.30 -18.28 -6.27
CA ILE A 358 14.28 -17.21 -6.22
C ILE A 358 14.80 -15.96 -5.49
N ILE A 359 15.57 -16.15 -4.41
CA ILE A 359 16.20 -15.02 -3.70
C ILE A 359 17.25 -14.33 -4.61
N ASP A 360 18.02 -15.09 -5.37
CA ASP A 360 19.05 -14.57 -6.27
C ASP A 360 18.46 -13.89 -7.51
N GLU A 361 17.26 -14.29 -7.95
CA GLU A 361 16.48 -13.55 -8.94
C GLU A 361 16.11 -12.15 -8.44
N GLY A 362 15.85 -11.98 -7.15
CA GLY A 362 15.58 -10.70 -6.49
C GLY A 362 14.19 -10.11 -6.76
N ILE A 363 13.39 -10.71 -7.64
CA ILE A 363 12.07 -10.21 -8.06
C ILE A 363 11.11 -10.12 -6.87
N ALA A 364 11.16 -11.09 -5.96
CA ALA A 364 10.34 -11.14 -4.75
C ALA A 364 10.46 -9.89 -3.86
N PHE A 365 11.58 -9.15 -3.96
CA PHE A 365 11.88 -7.99 -3.12
C PHE A 365 11.62 -6.65 -3.80
N ARG A 366 11.14 -6.69 -5.05
CA ARG A 366 10.68 -5.49 -5.74
C ARG A 366 9.36 -4.98 -5.13
N THR A 367 9.07 -3.72 -5.37
CA THR A 367 7.76 -3.15 -5.01
C THR A 367 6.65 -3.99 -5.64
N SER A 368 5.70 -4.44 -4.83
CA SER A 368 4.48 -5.08 -5.31
C SER A 368 3.46 -4.02 -5.73
N GLY A 369 2.78 -4.23 -6.84
CA GLY A 369 1.83 -3.26 -7.37
C GLY A 369 1.17 -3.77 -8.65
N CYS A 370 0.24 -2.98 -9.21
CA CYS A 370 -0.42 -3.32 -10.46
C CYS A 370 0.60 -3.50 -11.59
N PRO A 371 0.40 -4.49 -12.48
CA PRO A 371 1.23 -4.67 -13.67
C PRO A 371 1.11 -3.48 -14.62
N GLY A 372 2.08 -3.35 -15.51
CA GLY A 372 2.08 -2.33 -16.54
C GLY A 372 1.46 -2.77 -17.86
N LYS A 373 1.74 -1.99 -18.91
CA LYS A 373 1.29 -2.25 -20.28
C LYS A 373 2.08 -3.38 -20.97
N PHE A 374 3.25 -3.74 -20.47
CA PHE A 374 4.06 -4.82 -21.02
C PHE A 374 3.91 -6.11 -20.22
N GLN A 375 4.03 -7.26 -20.89
CA GLN A 375 3.84 -8.58 -20.24
C GLN A 375 4.85 -8.88 -19.13
N ASP A 376 6.05 -8.30 -19.19
CA ASP A 376 7.12 -8.45 -18.22
C ASP A 376 7.06 -7.39 -17.09
N ASP A 377 6.12 -6.45 -17.17
CA ASP A 377 5.87 -5.47 -16.10
C ASP A 377 5.11 -6.10 -14.93
N ILE A 378 5.76 -6.97 -14.17
CA ILE A 378 5.18 -7.61 -12.97
C ILE A 378 4.63 -6.57 -12.00
N SER A 379 5.28 -5.40 -11.92
CA SER A 379 4.78 -4.23 -11.20
C SER A 379 5.24 -2.97 -11.90
N ALA A 380 4.32 -2.23 -12.50
CA ALA A 380 4.55 -0.86 -12.97
C ALA A 380 4.45 0.14 -11.83
N CYS A 381 3.63 -0.16 -10.81
CA CYS A 381 3.52 0.67 -9.61
C CYS A 381 4.75 0.45 -8.71
N ASP A 382 5.89 1.05 -9.09
CA ASP A 382 7.19 0.89 -8.46
C ASP A 382 7.42 1.80 -7.25
N ARG A 383 6.61 2.83 -7.06
CA ARG A 383 6.55 3.73 -5.88
C ARG A 383 7.92 4.01 -5.26
N PRO A 384 8.85 4.67 -5.95
CA PRO A 384 10.21 4.84 -5.47
C PRO A 384 10.25 5.50 -4.09
N TYR A 385 10.75 4.75 -3.09
CA TYR A 385 10.98 5.21 -1.72
C TYR A 385 9.73 5.65 -0.94
N GLY A 386 8.54 5.23 -1.35
CA GLY A 386 7.30 5.54 -0.66
C GLY A 386 7.21 4.93 0.75
N ASP A 387 7.78 3.75 0.97
CA ASP A 387 7.75 3.03 2.25
C ASP A 387 9.09 2.99 3.00
N SER A 388 10.15 3.55 2.43
CA SER A 388 11.49 3.52 3.07
C SER A 388 12.47 4.47 2.39
N PRO A 389 13.51 4.97 3.10
CA PRO A 389 14.54 5.80 2.50
C PRO A 389 15.51 5.00 1.64
N PRO A 390 16.24 5.66 0.69
CA PRO A 390 17.27 5.00 -0.12
C PRO A 390 18.40 4.34 0.67
N SER A 391 18.64 4.76 1.91
CA SER A 391 19.66 4.18 2.80
C SER A 391 19.26 2.84 3.39
N ASP A 392 17.93 2.59 3.50
CA ASP A 392 17.39 1.34 4.05
C ASP A 392 16.12 0.90 3.30
N ILE A 393 16.30 0.45 2.06
CA ILE A 393 15.23 0.11 1.14
C ILE A 393 14.42 -1.09 1.66
N ALA A 394 13.11 -0.88 1.86
CA ALA A 394 12.15 -1.94 2.12
C ALA A 394 11.70 -2.60 0.81
N SER A 395 11.07 -1.85 -0.09
CA SER A 395 10.66 -2.34 -1.41
C SER A 395 11.55 -1.73 -2.48
N TYR A 396 12.17 -2.58 -3.31
CA TYR A 396 13.06 -2.11 -4.37
C TYR A 396 12.25 -1.63 -5.57
N PRO A 397 12.36 -0.35 -5.97
CA PRO A 397 11.69 0.16 -7.18
C PRO A 397 12.40 -0.27 -8.47
N PHE A 398 13.50 -0.97 -8.36
CA PHE A 398 14.34 -1.49 -9.45
C PHE A 398 14.76 -2.92 -9.14
N GLN A 399 15.38 -3.59 -10.12
CA GLN A 399 15.97 -4.92 -9.92
C GLN A 399 17.10 -4.84 -8.90
N PRO A 400 17.03 -5.57 -7.76
CA PRO A 400 18.10 -5.60 -6.76
C PRO A 400 19.44 -6.03 -7.36
N LYS A 401 20.52 -5.31 -7.00
CA LYS A 401 21.89 -5.61 -7.44
C LYS A 401 22.54 -6.64 -6.51
N LYS A 402 23.66 -7.23 -6.90
CA LYS A 402 24.43 -8.20 -6.09
C LYS A 402 24.64 -7.74 -4.62
N LYS A 403 24.95 -6.46 -4.40
CA LYS A 403 25.12 -5.89 -3.04
C LYS A 403 23.81 -5.88 -2.25
N ASP A 404 22.69 -5.63 -2.93
CA ASP A 404 21.37 -5.59 -2.32
C ASP A 404 20.92 -7.01 -1.94
N LEU A 405 21.15 -7.98 -2.81
CA LEU A 405 20.88 -9.40 -2.55
C LEU A 405 21.68 -9.94 -1.37
N LYS A 406 22.94 -9.54 -1.20
CA LYS A 406 23.73 -9.86 0.00
C LYS A 406 23.10 -9.31 1.28
N LYS A 407 22.58 -8.06 1.24
CA LYS A 407 21.86 -7.44 2.37
C LYS A 407 20.56 -8.20 2.67
N ILE A 408 19.79 -8.54 1.62
CA ILE A 408 18.52 -9.29 1.73
C ILE A 408 18.76 -10.66 2.36
N ARG A 409 19.76 -11.43 1.89
CA ARG A 409 20.09 -12.74 2.46
C ARG A 409 20.44 -12.64 3.96
N LYS A 410 21.22 -11.61 4.34
CA LYS A 410 21.52 -11.35 5.76
C LYS A 410 20.25 -11.02 6.56
N GLN A 411 19.31 -10.29 5.99
CA GLN A 411 18.02 -9.97 6.64
C GLN A 411 17.12 -11.20 6.78
N LEU A 412 17.22 -12.18 5.87
CA LEU A 412 16.51 -13.46 5.92
C LEU A 412 17.21 -14.52 6.79
N ASP A 413 18.42 -14.22 7.32
CA ASP A 413 19.27 -15.18 8.01
C ASP A 413 19.64 -16.42 7.15
N ILE A 414 19.80 -16.19 5.84
CA ILE A 414 20.13 -17.23 4.86
C ILE A 414 21.59 -17.04 4.40
N PRO A 415 22.42 -18.09 4.37
CA PRO A 415 23.81 -17.99 3.97
C PRO A 415 23.99 -17.34 2.58
N VAL A 416 25.00 -16.46 2.47
CA VAL A 416 25.41 -15.89 1.19
C VAL A 416 26.16 -16.99 0.43
N ARG A 417 25.75 -17.30 -0.80
CA ARG A 417 26.56 -18.16 -1.67
C ARG A 417 27.91 -17.50 -1.93
N VAL A 418 29.00 -18.20 -1.60
CA VAL A 418 30.36 -17.82 -2.00
C VAL A 418 30.54 -18.40 -3.40
N GLU A 419 30.61 -17.52 -4.42
CA GLU A 419 31.01 -17.89 -5.79
C GLU A 419 32.48 -18.19 -5.86
#